data_3690b5355ec1a68aa1c6e9be2d98686b
#
_entry.id   3690b5355ec1a68aa1c6e9be2d98686b
#
_cell.length_a   1.000
_cell.length_b   1.000
_cell.length_c   1.000
_cell.angle_alpha   90.00
_cell.angle_beta   90.00
_cell.angle_gamma   90.00
#
_symmetry.space_group_name_H-M   'P 1'
#
loop_
_entity.id
_entity.type
_entity.pdbx_description
1 polymer ?
#
loop_
_entity_poly.entity_id
_entity_poly.type
_entity_poly.pdbx_seq_one_letter_code
_entity_poly.pdbx_strand_id
1 'polypeptide(L)'
;LLSVAESALRAHDLSVRRINVRDLPPAALMHADFAHPAIREALELIEHAQAVVISTPLYKASYSGLLKALLDLLPQSGLAGKIVLPIATGGSLAHLLALDYALKPVLSSLGARHHLPNVFASDADLPRGDTGYSLLPEISQRVHEATDALAHALGEQAQLREWRASAVAKVKAGSSIERRLGASTGTTGAVIALARCGT
;
A
#
# COMPACT_ATOMS: atom_id res chain seq x y z
N LEU A 1 -13.68 4.63 -3.28
CA LEU A 1 -12.29 5.13 -3.32
C LEU A 1 -11.33 4.06 -3.85
N LEU A 2 -11.20 2.92 -3.17
CA LEU A 2 -10.20 1.91 -3.52
C LEU A 2 -10.36 1.37 -4.95
N SER A 3 -11.58 1.17 -5.42
CA SER A 3 -11.82 0.68 -6.80
C SER A 3 -11.38 1.70 -7.86
N VAL A 4 -11.54 3.00 -7.58
CA VAL A 4 -11.03 4.06 -8.47
C VAL A 4 -9.50 4.07 -8.46
N ALA A 5 -8.89 4.01 -7.29
CA ALA A 5 -7.44 3.91 -7.17
C ALA A 5 -6.87 2.66 -7.90
N GLU A 6 -7.53 1.50 -7.75
CA GLU A 6 -7.12 0.29 -8.45
C GLU A 6 -7.20 0.43 -9.97
N SER A 7 -8.30 1.00 -10.49
CA SER A 7 -8.45 1.22 -11.94
C SER A 7 -7.40 2.20 -12.48
N ALA A 8 -7.12 3.29 -11.74
CA ALA A 8 -6.11 4.26 -12.11
C ALA A 8 -4.70 3.64 -12.12
N LEU A 9 -4.35 2.86 -11.09
CA LEU A 9 -3.05 2.18 -11.02
C LEU A 9 -2.87 1.15 -12.13
N ARG A 10 -3.93 0.41 -12.50
CA ARG A 10 -3.89 -0.50 -13.65
C ARG A 10 -3.72 0.21 -14.98
N ALA A 11 -4.23 1.44 -15.11
CA ALA A 11 -4.00 2.27 -16.30
C ALA A 11 -2.54 2.72 -16.45
N HIS A 12 -1.74 2.66 -15.39
CA HIS A 12 -0.27 2.84 -15.41
C HIS A 12 0.51 1.53 -15.63
N ASP A 13 -0.15 0.46 -16.13
CA ASP A 13 0.45 -0.86 -16.35
C ASP A 13 1.03 -1.51 -15.06
N LEU A 14 0.54 -1.08 -13.90
CA LEU A 14 0.97 -1.65 -12.62
C LEU A 14 0.18 -2.90 -12.27
N SER A 15 0.88 -3.93 -11.81
CA SER A 15 0.24 -5.15 -11.30
C SER A 15 -0.35 -4.88 -9.92
N VAL A 16 -1.67 -4.97 -9.80
CA VAL A 16 -2.40 -4.66 -8.57
C VAL A 16 -3.04 -5.93 -8.00
N ARG A 17 -2.74 -6.23 -6.75
CA ARG A 17 -3.35 -7.33 -5.98
C ARG A 17 -4.13 -6.76 -4.80
N ARG A 18 -5.36 -7.25 -4.60
CA ARG A 18 -6.25 -6.77 -3.54
C ARG A 18 -6.26 -7.74 -2.37
N ILE A 19 -6.12 -7.21 -1.16
CA ILE A 19 -6.38 -7.91 0.09
C ILE A 19 -7.64 -7.30 0.69
N ASN A 20 -8.71 -8.07 0.72
CA ASN A 20 -9.93 -7.66 1.39
C ASN A 20 -9.88 -8.21 2.83
N VAL A 21 -9.52 -7.36 3.77
CA VAL A 21 -9.27 -7.80 5.17
C VAL A 21 -10.53 -8.39 5.82
N ARG A 22 -11.71 -8.01 5.34
CA ARG A 22 -13.00 -8.58 5.81
C ARG A 22 -13.20 -10.03 5.41
N ASP A 23 -12.56 -10.48 4.34
CA ASP A 23 -12.68 -11.85 3.84
C ASP A 23 -11.68 -12.79 4.52
N LEU A 24 -10.73 -12.23 5.28
CA LEU A 24 -9.81 -13.03 6.09
C LEU A 24 -10.55 -13.65 7.28
N PRO A 25 -10.21 -14.88 7.67
CA PRO A 25 -10.87 -15.56 8.78
C PRO A 25 -10.73 -14.77 10.10
N PRO A 26 -11.83 -14.32 10.72
CA PRO A 26 -11.75 -13.46 11.91
C PRO A 26 -10.98 -14.11 13.07
N ALA A 27 -11.17 -15.41 13.29
CA ALA A 27 -10.45 -16.14 14.33
C ALA A 27 -8.93 -16.14 14.08
N ALA A 28 -8.49 -16.39 12.85
CA ALA A 28 -7.07 -16.37 12.49
C ALA A 28 -6.45 -14.98 12.68
N LEU A 29 -7.16 -13.90 12.30
CA LEU A 29 -6.71 -12.53 12.53
C LEU A 29 -6.58 -12.22 14.03
N MET A 30 -7.60 -12.55 14.83
CA MET A 30 -7.66 -12.20 16.25
C MET A 30 -6.72 -13.04 17.12
N HIS A 31 -6.44 -14.29 16.72
CA HIS A 31 -5.52 -15.17 17.44
C HIS A 31 -4.10 -15.17 16.88
N ALA A 32 -3.81 -14.30 15.91
CA ALA A 32 -2.50 -14.21 15.24
C ALA A 32 -2.03 -15.57 14.68
N ASP A 33 -2.94 -16.29 14.01
CA ASP A 33 -2.63 -17.59 13.41
C ASP A 33 -1.87 -17.40 12.11
N PHE A 34 -0.55 -17.25 12.22
CA PHE A 34 0.35 -17.11 11.08
C PHE A 34 0.41 -18.35 10.18
N ALA A 35 -0.03 -19.51 10.68
CA ALA A 35 -0.04 -20.76 9.90
C ALA A 35 -1.26 -20.86 8.99
N HIS A 36 -2.31 -20.08 9.25
CA HIS A 36 -3.52 -20.09 8.43
C HIS A 36 -3.23 -19.67 6.98
N PRO A 37 -3.62 -20.47 5.96
CA PRO A 37 -3.26 -20.21 4.56
C PRO A 37 -3.64 -18.81 4.06
N ALA A 38 -4.85 -18.33 4.39
CA ALA A 38 -5.31 -17.00 3.98
C ALA A 38 -4.53 -15.85 4.63
N ILE A 39 -4.07 -16.02 5.87
CA ILE A 39 -3.21 -15.04 6.55
C ILE A 39 -1.85 -15.03 5.87
N ARG A 40 -1.26 -16.18 5.64
CA ARG A 40 0.04 -16.33 4.99
C ARG A 40 0.04 -15.71 3.59
N GLU A 41 -0.99 -16.00 2.78
CA GLU A 41 -1.14 -15.40 1.45
C GLU A 41 -1.21 -13.86 1.52
N ALA A 42 -1.99 -13.31 2.46
CA ALA A 42 -2.09 -11.85 2.63
C ALA A 42 -0.74 -11.22 3.04
N LEU A 43 0.00 -11.86 3.95
CA LEU A 43 1.32 -11.38 4.37
C LEU A 43 2.34 -11.48 3.24
N GLU A 44 2.37 -12.57 2.47
CA GLU A 44 3.23 -12.76 1.30
C GLU A 44 2.94 -11.71 0.21
N LEU A 45 1.68 -11.38 -0.04
CA LEU A 45 1.31 -10.32 -0.98
C LEU A 45 1.88 -8.96 -0.55
N ILE A 46 1.81 -8.63 0.75
CA ILE A 46 2.39 -7.40 1.28
C ILE A 46 3.91 -7.45 1.22
N GLU A 47 4.52 -8.57 1.56
CA GLU A 47 5.98 -8.74 1.54
C GLU A 47 6.57 -8.47 0.15
N HIS A 48 5.97 -9.02 -0.91
CA HIS A 48 6.44 -8.86 -2.28
C HIS A 48 6.03 -7.53 -2.95
N ALA A 49 5.14 -6.77 -2.34
CA ALA A 49 4.70 -5.50 -2.87
C ALA A 49 5.80 -4.43 -2.79
N GLN A 50 5.91 -3.60 -3.81
CA GLN A 50 6.77 -2.40 -3.82
C GLN A 50 6.04 -1.18 -3.25
N ALA A 51 4.72 -1.18 -3.31
CA ALA A 51 3.87 -0.17 -2.70
C ALA A 51 2.64 -0.80 -2.05
N VAL A 52 2.08 -0.12 -1.06
CA VAL A 52 0.86 -0.53 -0.36
C VAL A 52 -0.11 0.63 -0.32
N VAL A 53 -1.28 0.47 -0.94
CA VAL A 53 -2.40 1.40 -0.80
C VAL A 53 -3.30 0.88 0.31
N ILE A 54 -3.49 1.66 1.36
CA ILE A 54 -4.29 1.29 2.52
C ILE A 54 -5.58 2.08 2.49
N SER A 55 -6.73 1.39 2.41
CA SER A 55 -8.05 2.02 2.46
C SER A 55 -8.80 1.59 3.71
N THR A 56 -9.19 2.55 4.55
CA THR A 56 -9.84 2.29 5.84
C THR A 56 -10.93 3.31 6.14
N PRO A 57 -12.07 2.89 6.70
CA PRO A 57 -12.98 3.85 7.33
C PRO A 57 -12.37 4.34 8.65
N LEU A 58 -12.70 5.57 9.02
CA LEU A 58 -12.32 6.14 10.31
C LEU A 58 -13.48 6.01 11.30
N TYR A 59 -13.22 5.36 12.43
CA TYR A 59 -14.14 5.20 13.54
C TYR A 59 -13.48 5.69 14.83
N LYS A 60 -14.23 6.48 15.62
CA LYS A 60 -13.74 6.95 16.93
C LYS A 60 -12.35 7.59 16.85
N ALA A 61 -12.18 8.50 15.87
CA ALA A 61 -10.93 9.24 15.62
C ALA A 61 -9.72 8.36 15.25
N SER A 62 -9.93 7.13 14.75
CA SER A 62 -8.86 6.23 14.33
C SER A 62 -9.27 5.39 13.12
N TYR A 63 -8.31 4.74 12.49
CA TYR A 63 -8.55 3.72 11.47
C TYR A 63 -9.22 2.47 12.09
N SER A 64 -9.78 1.60 11.25
CA SER A 64 -10.55 0.45 11.73
C SER A 64 -9.69 -0.56 12.52
N GLY A 65 -10.26 -1.14 13.57
CA GLY A 65 -9.60 -2.22 14.33
C GLY A 65 -9.29 -3.45 13.48
N LEU A 66 -10.09 -3.69 12.44
CA LEU A 66 -9.84 -4.77 11.48
C LEU A 66 -8.53 -4.55 10.71
N LEU A 67 -8.25 -3.32 10.29
CA LEU A 67 -6.96 -2.98 9.69
C LEU A 67 -5.82 -3.19 10.69
N LYS A 68 -6.03 -2.77 11.96
CA LYS A 68 -5.01 -2.96 13.00
C LYS A 68 -4.67 -4.44 13.21
N ALA A 69 -5.68 -5.30 13.24
CA ALA A 69 -5.48 -6.75 13.38
C ALA A 69 -4.59 -7.32 12.25
N LEU A 70 -4.75 -6.87 11.00
CA LEU A 70 -3.85 -7.29 9.92
C LEU A 70 -2.45 -6.69 10.07
N LEU A 71 -2.35 -5.38 10.39
CA LEU A 71 -1.05 -4.71 10.54
C LEU A 71 -0.21 -5.30 11.68
N ASP A 72 -0.86 -5.80 12.74
CA ASP A 72 -0.19 -6.46 13.87
C ASP A 72 0.44 -7.81 13.51
N LEU A 73 0.01 -8.41 12.41
CA LEU A 73 0.61 -9.64 11.90
C LEU A 73 1.84 -9.39 11.02
N LEU A 74 2.09 -8.16 10.59
CA LEU A 74 3.27 -7.85 9.81
C LEU A 74 4.55 -7.89 10.67
N PRO A 75 5.68 -8.36 10.13
CA PRO A 75 6.95 -8.23 10.82
C PRO A 75 7.32 -6.75 11.03
N GLN A 76 8.16 -6.46 12.00
CA GLN A 76 8.55 -5.10 12.39
C GLN A 76 9.10 -4.25 11.21
N SER A 77 9.64 -4.87 10.20
CA SER A 77 10.12 -4.23 8.96
C SER A 77 9.24 -4.52 7.74
N GLY A 78 7.99 -4.95 7.95
CA GLY A 78 7.10 -5.42 6.88
C GLY A 78 6.78 -4.39 5.80
N LEU A 79 6.92 -3.10 6.11
CA LEU A 79 6.74 -2.00 5.16
C LEU A 79 8.05 -1.29 4.80
N ALA A 80 9.20 -1.84 5.21
CA ALA A 80 10.49 -1.23 4.86
C ALA A 80 10.72 -1.21 3.35
N GLY A 81 11.13 -0.06 2.83
CA GLY A 81 11.40 0.15 1.41
C GLY A 81 10.17 0.22 0.51
N LYS A 82 8.97 0.16 1.08
CA LYS A 82 7.71 0.28 0.35
C LYS A 82 7.20 1.73 0.35
N ILE A 83 6.51 2.10 -0.72
CA ILE A 83 5.77 3.36 -0.82
C ILE A 83 4.37 3.10 -0.25
N VAL A 84 3.89 3.97 0.63
CA VAL A 84 2.57 3.80 1.25
C VAL A 84 1.65 4.96 0.90
N LEU A 85 0.47 4.66 0.37
CA LEU A 85 -0.59 5.61 0.09
C LEU A 85 -1.80 5.34 1.02
N PRO A 86 -2.02 6.15 2.06
CA PRO A 86 -3.20 6.05 2.90
C PRO A 86 -4.42 6.69 2.24
N ILE A 87 -5.53 5.98 2.25
CA ILE A 87 -6.85 6.46 1.80
C ILE A 87 -7.85 6.19 2.91
N ALA A 88 -8.67 7.17 3.26
CA ALA A 88 -9.69 6.95 4.27
C ALA A 88 -11.03 7.59 3.94
N THR A 89 -12.07 7.04 4.57
CA THR A 89 -13.41 7.63 4.60
C THR A 89 -13.81 7.92 6.05
N GLY A 90 -14.60 8.95 6.25
CA GLY A 90 -15.11 9.28 7.59
C GLY A 90 -16.29 10.23 7.54
N GLY A 91 -17.10 10.26 8.61
CA GLY A 91 -18.34 11.01 8.65
C GLY A 91 -18.18 12.53 8.54
N SER A 92 -17.00 13.08 8.83
CA SER A 92 -16.76 14.52 8.72
C SER A 92 -15.27 14.83 8.57
N LEU A 93 -14.98 16.03 8.09
CA LEU A 93 -13.62 16.55 7.91
C LEU A 93 -12.82 16.59 9.22
N ALA A 94 -13.47 16.64 10.38
CA ALA A 94 -12.82 16.60 11.68
C ALA A 94 -11.97 15.32 11.91
N HIS A 95 -12.25 14.26 11.16
CA HIS A 95 -11.52 12.99 11.24
C HIS A 95 -10.25 12.95 10.37
N LEU A 96 -10.01 13.94 9.50
CA LEU A 96 -8.88 13.97 8.57
C LEU A 96 -7.53 13.68 9.25
N LEU A 97 -7.30 14.29 10.41
CA LEU A 97 -6.05 14.17 11.15
C LEU A 97 -5.79 12.76 11.70
N ALA A 98 -6.80 11.88 11.75
CA ALA A 98 -6.61 10.51 12.23
C ALA A 98 -5.63 9.71 11.34
N LEU A 99 -5.49 10.06 10.06
CA LEU A 99 -4.50 9.45 9.18
C LEU A 99 -3.07 9.78 9.63
N ASP A 100 -2.82 11.03 10.01
CA ASP A 100 -1.48 11.46 10.43
C ASP A 100 -1.15 11.09 11.88
N TYR A 101 -2.12 11.16 12.79
CA TYR A 101 -1.87 10.96 14.21
C TYR A 101 -2.16 9.54 14.72
N ALA A 102 -2.94 8.74 14.00
CA ALA A 102 -3.23 7.36 14.39
C ALA A 102 -2.60 6.33 13.43
N LEU A 103 -2.84 6.46 12.10
CA LEU A 103 -2.38 5.44 11.14
C LEU A 103 -0.89 5.57 10.83
N LYS A 104 -0.42 6.76 10.47
CA LYS A 104 0.97 7.00 10.06
C LYS A 104 2.03 6.58 11.10
N PRO A 105 1.86 6.79 12.42
CA PRO A 105 2.79 6.27 13.43
C PRO A 105 2.91 4.74 13.38
N VAL A 106 1.80 4.01 13.19
CA VAL A 106 1.81 2.55 13.08
C VAL A 106 2.54 2.10 11.82
N LEU A 107 2.27 2.73 10.68
CA LEU A 107 2.98 2.42 9.43
C LEU A 107 4.49 2.71 9.56
N SER A 108 4.85 3.79 10.24
CA SER A 108 6.24 4.15 10.50
C SER A 108 6.94 3.14 11.43
N SER A 109 6.23 2.58 12.41
CA SER A 109 6.75 1.52 13.30
C SER A 109 6.99 0.22 12.55
N LEU A 110 6.25 -0.03 11.45
CA LEU A 110 6.46 -1.16 10.54
C LEU A 110 7.54 -0.89 9.48
N GLY A 111 8.30 0.19 9.61
CA GLY A 111 9.42 0.51 8.74
C GLY A 111 9.07 1.34 7.50
N ALA A 112 7.82 1.78 7.32
CA ALA A 112 7.47 2.68 6.22
C ALA A 112 8.18 4.03 6.40
N ARG A 113 8.90 4.47 5.37
CA ARG A 113 9.60 5.77 5.34
C ARG A 113 9.12 6.67 4.20
N HIS A 114 8.50 6.11 3.18
CA HIS A 114 7.95 6.84 2.06
C HIS A 114 6.43 6.84 2.14
N HIS A 115 5.88 7.88 2.74
CA HIS A 115 4.44 8.12 2.83
C HIS A 115 4.04 9.15 1.79
N LEU A 116 3.10 8.82 0.93
CA LEU A 116 2.46 9.77 0.04
C LEU A 116 1.38 10.58 0.78
N PRO A 117 1.00 11.76 0.26
CA PRO A 117 -0.11 12.53 0.81
C PRO A 117 -1.38 11.70 0.93
N ASN A 118 -2.09 11.84 2.04
CA ASN A 118 -3.32 11.09 2.32
C ASN A 118 -4.47 11.52 1.41
N VAL A 119 -5.34 10.58 1.03
CA VAL A 119 -6.64 10.88 0.43
C VAL A 119 -7.72 10.62 1.47
N PHE A 120 -8.48 11.65 1.79
CA PHE A 120 -9.63 11.56 2.69
C PHE A 120 -10.89 11.98 1.96
N ALA A 121 -11.96 11.20 2.12
CA ALA A 121 -13.30 11.54 1.66
C ALA A 121 -14.29 11.47 2.84
N SER A 122 -15.08 12.51 3.00
CA SER A 122 -16.22 12.52 3.94
C SER A 122 -17.41 11.78 3.36
N ASP A 123 -18.42 11.50 4.18
CA ASP A 123 -19.68 10.90 3.70
C ASP A 123 -20.38 11.79 2.66
N ALA A 124 -20.23 13.13 2.77
CA ALA A 124 -20.77 14.07 1.80
C ALA A 124 -20.11 13.96 0.42
N ASP A 125 -18.86 13.50 0.37
CA ASP A 125 -18.10 13.31 -0.87
C ASP A 125 -18.44 11.99 -1.57
N LEU A 126 -19.27 11.14 -0.94
CA LEU A 126 -19.64 9.80 -1.37
C LEU A 126 -21.17 9.64 -1.45
N PRO A 127 -21.85 10.43 -2.28
CA PRO A 127 -23.32 10.33 -2.40
C PRO A 127 -23.73 8.91 -2.79
N ARG A 128 -24.77 8.41 -2.12
CA ARG A 128 -25.35 7.10 -2.38
C ARG A 128 -26.45 7.23 -3.43
N GLY A 129 -26.28 6.55 -4.54
CA GLY A 129 -27.30 6.38 -5.57
C GLY A 129 -27.90 4.97 -5.58
N ASP A 130 -28.77 4.69 -6.54
CA ASP A 130 -29.44 3.39 -6.70
C ASP A 130 -28.47 2.22 -6.98
N THR A 131 -27.33 2.50 -7.62
CA THR A 131 -26.32 1.52 -7.98
C THR A 131 -25.15 1.45 -6.99
N GLY A 132 -25.23 2.16 -5.86
CA GLY A 132 -24.18 2.23 -4.85
C GLY A 132 -23.65 3.64 -4.63
N TYR A 133 -22.40 3.74 -4.15
CA TYR A 133 -21.75 5.03 -3.92
C TYR A 133 -21.05 5.53 -5.17
N SER A 134 -21.21 6.81 -5.48
CA SER A 134 -20.40 7.55 -6.44
C SER A 134 -19.40 8.45 -5.71
N LEU A 135 -18.35 8.87 -6.41
CA LEU A 135 -17.43 9.89 -5.89
C LEU A 135 -17.77 11.24 -6.51
N LEU A 136 -17.71 12.29 -5.73
CA LEU A 136 -17.70 13.64 -6.29
C LEU A 136 -16.44 13.82 -7.16
N PRO A 137 -16.52 14.66 -8.23
CA PRO A 137 -15.41 14.86 -9.17
C PRO A 137 -14.10 15.25 -8.48
N GLU A 138 -14.15 16.11 -7.48
CA GLU A 138 -12.99 16.60 -6.74
C GLU A 138 -12.27 15.48 -5.99
N ILE A 139 -13.02 14.54 -5.40
CA ILE A 139 -12.43 13.39 -4.72
C ILE A 139 -11.88 12.39 -5.72
N SER A 140 -12.59 12.17 -6.83
CA SER A 140 -12.10 11.33 -7.92
C SER A 140 -10.77 11.87 -8.45
N GLN A 141 -10.67 13.16 -8.70
CA GLN A 141 -9.44 13.81 -9.14
C GLN A 141 -8.31 13.62 -8.12
N ARG A 142 -8.56 13.84 -6.83
CA ARG A 142 -7.55 13.64 -5.77
C ARG A 142 -7.05 12.19 -5.69
N VAL A 143 -7.92 11.20 -5.94
CA VAL A 143 -7.51 9.80 -6.01
C VAL A 143 -6.58 9.58 -7.22
N HIS A 144 -6.91 10.15 -8.40
CA HIS A 144 -6.07 10.05 -9.58
C HIS A 144 -4.70 10.71 -9.36
N GLU A 145 -4.66 11.94 -8.85
CA GLU A 145 -3.41 12.63 -8.51
C GLU A 145 -2.54 11.82 -7.53
N ALA A 146 -3.15 11.21 -6.53
CA ALA A 146 -2.41 10.37 -5.58
C ALA A 146 -1.88 9.06 -6.21
N THR A 147 -2.64 8.47 -7.14
CA THR A 147 -2.19 7.28 -7.87
C THR A 147 -1.14 7.59 -8.91
N ASP A 148 -1.22 8.74 -9.57
CA ASP A 148 -0.17 9.25 -10.48
C ASP A 148 1.14 9.49 -9.72
N ALA A 149 1.05 10.13 -8.54
CA ALA A 149 2.20 10.33 -7.67
C ALA A 149 2.82 8.99 -7.23
N LEU A 150 1.98 7.97 -6.95
CA LEU A 150 2.45 6.63 -6.60
C LEU A 150 3.18 5.97 -7.77
N ALA A 151 2.61 6.03 -8.97
CA ALA A 151 3.22 5.47 -10.18
C ALA A 151 4.57 6.14 -10.48
N HIS A 152 4.63 7.47 -10.38
CA HIS A 152 5.86 8.24 -10.54
C HIS A 152 6.94 7.84 -9.52
N ALA A 153 6.58 7.78 -8.23
CA ALA A 153 7.50 7.40 -7.17
C ALA A 153 8.03 5.96 -7.32
N LEU A 154 7.22 5.03 -7.84
CA LEU A 154 7.67 3.68 -8.19
C LEU A 154 8.68 3.71 -9.34
N GLY A 155 8.45 4.53 -10.37
CA GLY A 155 9.38 4.74 -11.48
C GLY A 155 10.74 5.27 -11.01
N GLU A 156 10.73 6.31 -10.17
CA GLU A 156 11.96 6.86 -9.58
C GLU A 156 12.71 5.81 -8.74
N GLN A 157 11.96 5.03 -7.93
CA GLN A 157 12.56 3.98 -7.11
C GLN A 157 13.19 2.88 -7.96
N ALA A 158 12.58 2.51 -9.08
CA ALA A 158 13.13 1.54 -10.04
C ALA A 158 14.43 2.06 -10.67
N GLN A 159 14.44 3.30 -11.15
CA GLN A 159 15.65 3.94 -11.71
C GLN A 159 16.80 4.00 -10.69
N LEU A 160 16.50 4.34 -9.44
CA LEU A 160 17.50 4.35 -8.37
C LEU A 160 18.06 2.96 -8.07
N ARG A 161 17.25 1.92 -8.13
CA ARG A 161 17.70 0.52 -7.97
C ARG A 161 18.64 0.12 -9.10
N GLU A 162 18.28 0.42 -10.34
CA GLU A 162 19.11 0.13 -11.52
C GLU A 162 20.44 0.88 -11.46
N TRP A 163 20.41 2.17 -11.12
CA TRP A 163 21.61 2.96 -10.96
C TRP A 163 22.55 2.38 -9.89
N ARG A 164 22.00 2.02 -8.72
CA ARG A 164 22.78 1.38 -7.63
C ARG A 164 23.36 0.05 -8.06
N ALA A 165 22.60 -0.79 -8.75
CA ALA A 165 23.07 -2.08 -9.25
C ALA A 165 24.23 -1.88 -10.25
N SER A 166 24.10 -0.93 -11.18
CA SER A 166 25.13 -0.57 -12.14
C SER A 166 26.40 -0.04 -11.45
N ALA A 167 26.25 0.85 -10.45
CA ALA A 167 27.36 1.38 -9.69
C ALA A 167 28.15 0.28 -8.94
N VAL A 168 27.42 -0.63 -8.28
CA VAL A 168 28.02 -1.78 -7.59
C VAL A 168 28.75 -2.71 -8.59
N ALA A 169 28.17 -2.96 -9.77
CA ALA A 169 28.79 -3.77 -10.81
C ALA A 169 30.09 -3.13 -11.31
N LYS A 170 30.09 -1.80 -11.52
CA LYS A 170 31.32 -1.06 -11.92
C LYS A 170 32.42 -1.12 -10.87
N VAL A 171 32.08 -0.96 -9.58
CA VAL A 171 33.04 -1.11 -8.48
C VAL A 171 33.63 -2.53 -8.42
N LYS A 172 32.78 -3.55 -8.56
CA LYS A 172 33.21 -4.93 -8.60
C LYS A 172 34.09 -5.25 -9.83
N ALA A 173 33.75 -4.72 -11.00
CA ALA A 173 34.53 -4.88 -12.21
C ALA A 173 35.89 -4.16 -12.13
N GLY A 174 35.93 -2.97 -11.49
CA GLY A 174 37.19 -2.26 -11.23
C GLY A 174 38.08 -2.89 -10.16
N SER A 175 37.52 -3.74 -9.28
CA SER A 175 38.25 -4.48 -8.23
C SER A 175 38.49 -5.96 -8.56
N SER A 176 38.02 -6.44 -9.70
CA SER A 176 38.15 -7.87 -10.10
C SER A 176 39.12 -8.07 -11.25
N ILE A 177 40.30 -8.31 -10.90
CA ILE A 177 40.96 -9.53 -11.34
C ILE A 177 40.39 -10.64 -10.41
N GLU A 178 39.60 -11.57 -10.98
CA GLU A 178 38.99 -12.79 -10.40
C GLU A 178 37.56 -12.74 -9.83
N ARG A 179 36.73 -13.38 -10.58
CA ARG A 179 35.66 -14.39 -10.37
C ARG A 179 34.33 -14.10 -11.08
N ARG A 180 34.11 -14.87 -12.15
CA ARG A 180 32.77 -15.05 -12.80
C ARG A 180 31.85 -15.80 -11.87
N LEU A 181 30.64 -15.28 -11.63
CA LEU A 181 29.43 -16.08 -11.40
C LEU A 181 28.19 -15.23 -11.70
N GLY A 182 27.25 -15.82 -12.47
CA GLY A 182 26.13 -15.15 -13.08
C GLY A 182 25.05 -14.71 -12.10
N ALA A 183 24.38 -13.62 -12.46
CA ALA A 183 23.16 -13.16 -11.83
C ALA A 183 22.04 -13.15 -12.87
N SER A 184 20.98 -13.88 -12.58
CA SER A 184 19.70 -13.89 -13.30
C SER A 184 18.97 -12.57 -13.04
N THR A 185 18.69 -11.83 -14.11
CA THR A 185 17.83 -10.66 -14.06
C THR A 185 16.36 -11.08 -14.25
N GLY A 186 15.64 -11.20 -13.14
CA GLY A 186 14.20 -11.31 -13.15
C GLY A 186 13.55 -9.92 -13.28
N THR A 187 12.82 -9.68 -14.35
CA THR A 187 11.99 -8.49 -14.53
C THR A 187 10.80 -8.59 -13.56
N THR A 188 10.91 -7.92 -12.42
CA THR A 188 9.83 -7.88 -11.41
C THR A 188 8.97 -6.67 -11.70
N GLY A 189 7.79 -6.87 -12.27
CA GLY A 189 6.78 -5.84 -12.36
C GLY A 189 6.42 -5.31 -10.97
N ALA A 190 6.13 -4.00 -10.87
CA ALA A 190 5.75 -3.40 -9.61
C ALA A 190 4.44 -4.03 -9.10
N VAL A 191 4.48 -4.66 -7.93
CA VAL A 191 3.31 -5.25 -7.26
C VAL A 191 2.83 -4.28 -6.19
N ILE A 192 1.55 -3.96 -6.22
CA ILE A 192 0.89 -3.09 -5.24
C ILE A 192 -0.11 -3.92 -4.47
N ALA A 193 0.01 -3.94 -3.16
CA ALA A 193 -0.99 -4.53 -2.28
C ALA A 193 -2.03 -3.49 -1.87
N LEU A 194 -3.32 -3.82 -2.06
CA LEU A 194 -4.44 -2.99 -1.66
C LEU A 194 -5.10 -3.63 -0.44
N ALA A 195 -4.98 -2.98 0.73
CA ALA A 195 -5.68 -3.42 1.93
C ALA A 195 -7.00 -2.65 2.09
N ARG A 196 -8.13 -3.34 2.05
CA ARG A 196 -9.47 -2.78 2.24
C ARG A 196 -10.10 -3.24 3.54
N CYS A 197 -10.57 -2.28 4.32
CA CYS A 197 -11.31 -2.47 5.57
C CYS A 197 -12.57 -1.59 5.58
N GLY A 198 -13.52 -1.87 4.74
CA GLY A 198 -14.76 -1.08 4.70
C GLY A 198 -15.86 -1.75 3.88
N THR A 199 -17.10 -1.26 4.04
CA THR A 199 -18.31 -1.69 3.30
C THR A 199 -18.17 -1.46 1.82
#